data_87dbddd4d58120224aff3a6ad945e105
#
_entry.id   87dbddd4d58120224aff3a6ad945e105
#
_cell.length_a   1.000
_cell.length_b   1.000
_cell.length_c   1.000
_cell.angle_alpha   90.00
_cell.angle_beta   90.00
_cell.angle_gamma   90.00
#
_symmetry.space_group_name_H-M   'P 1'
#
loop_
_entity.id
_entity.type
_entity.pdbx_description
1 polymer ?
#
loop_
_entity_poly.entity_id
_entity_poly.type
_entity_poly.pdbx_seq_one_letter_code
_entity_poly.pdbx_strand_id
1 'polypeptide(L)'
;MSLPVLSRIRPAVAALSCLVLLTGSVYAQALENLSIATQGGQRQTFRVEVARNDADRAQGLMFRRSMPADQGMLFDFGRVEPVSMWMQNTYLPLDMLFIRADGTIARIAANTEPLSTRTIPSGEPVLSVLELNAGTAAKLGIKPGDRVEHPLFKR
;
A
#
# COMPACT_ATOMS: atom_id res chain seq x y z
N MET A 1 22.01 70.50 -48.02
CA MET A 1 22.89 69.69 -47.09
C MET A 1 21.93 69.01 -46.12
N SER A 2 21.66 67.72 -46.41
CA SER A 2 20.73 66.89 -45.60
C SER A 2 21.56 65.86 -44.85
N LEU A 3 21.43 65.84 -43.53
CA LEU A 3 22.07 64.86 -42.65
C LEU A 3 21.27 63.58 -42.60
N PRO A 4 21.89 62.39 -42.54
CA PRO A 4 21.19 61.11 -42.46
C PRO A 4 20.74 60.81 -41.03
N VAL A 5 19.52 60.32 -40.89
CA VAL A 5 18.93 59.77 -39.64
C VAL A 5 19.53 58.39 -39.36
N LEU A 6 20.25 58.27 -38.25
CA LEU A 6 20.71 56.97 -37.73
C LEU A 6 19.56 56.23 -37.09
N SER A 7 19.16 55.14 -37.74
CA SER A 7 18.22 54.15 -37.19
C SER A 7 18.91 53.34 -36.09
N ARG A 8 18.43 53.46 -34.84
CA ARG A 8 18.88 52.65 -33.71
C ARG A 8 18.20 51.25 -33.73
N ILE A 9 18.94 50.25 -34.07
CA ILE A 9 18.53 48.84 -33.96
C ILE A 9 18.56 48.45 -32.46
N ARG A 10 17.41 48.09 -31.88
CA ARG A 10 17.29 47.56 -30.53
C ARG A 10 17.52 46.03 -30.60
N PRO A 11 18.39 45.43 -29.80
CA PRO A 11 18.50 43.98 -29.75
C PRO A 11 17.33 43.39 -28.96
N ALA A 12 16.61 42.48 -29.60
CA ALA A 12 15.58 41.67 -28.92
C ALA A 12 16.26 40.65 -28.01
N VAL A 13 16.07 40.82 -26.71
CA VAL A 13 16.55 39.80 -25.74
C VAL A 13 15.51 38.69 -25.76
N ALA A 14 15.86 37.57 -26.38
CA ALA A 14 15.07 36.34 -26.30
C ALA A 14 15.26 35.71 -24.91
N ALA A 15 14.25 35.85 -24.05
CA ALA A 15 14.22 35.12 -22.76
C ALA A 15 13.95 33.64 -23.01
N LEU A 16 15.01 32.83 -22.91
CA LEU A 16 14.92 31.36 -22.95
C LEU A 16 14.32 30.87 -21.62
N SER A 17 13.00 30.60 -21.63
CA SER A 17 12.28 30.04 -20.48
C SER A 17 12.65 28.57 -20.37
N CYS A 18 13.54 28.21 -19.44
CA CYS A 18 13.92 26.83 -19.15
C CYS A 18 12.80 26.18 -18.32
N LEU A 19 11.88 25.46 -18.97
CA LEU A 19 10.85 24.67 -18.31
C LEU A 19 11.49 23.43 -17.69
N VAL A 20 11.82 23.48 -16.39
CA VAL A 20 12.28 22.33 -15.63
C VAL A 20 11.09 21.41 -15.38
N LEU A 21 10.97 20.37 -16.19
CA LEU A 21 10.04 19.27 -15.92
C LEU A 21 10.58 18.47 -14.72
N LEU A 22 10.03 18.72 -13.53
CA LEU A 22 10.20 17.87 -12.37
C LEU A 22 9.50 16.52 -12.63
N THR A 23 10.21 15.58 -13.22
CA THR A 23 9.77 14.19 -13.31
C THR A 23 9.89 13.59 -11.89
N GLY A 24 8.84 13.70 -11.09
CA GLY A 24 8.73 12.96 -9.85
C GLY A 24 8.76 11.46 -10.17
N SER A 25 9.87 10.79 -9.86
CA SER A 25 9.93 9.33 -9.91
C SER A 25 8.97 8.79 -8.85
N VAL A 26 7.83 8.28 -9.30
CA VAL A 26 6.97 7.45 -8.45
C VAL A 26 7.75 6.14 -8.27
N TYR A 27 8.44 6.00 -7.14
CA TYR A 27 9.04 4.72 -6.76
C TYR A 27 7.88 3.75 -6.47
N ALA A 28 7.54 2.90 -7.44
CA ALA A 28 6.69 1.76 -7.18
C ALA A 28 7.41 0.87 -6.17
N GLN A 29 6.81 0.64 -5.02
CA GLN A 29 7.36 -0.24 -4.00
C GLN A 29 7.52 -1.65 -4.61
N ALA A 30 8.69 -2.27 -4.44
CA ALA A 30 8.94 -3.61 -4.97
C ALA A 30 8.00 -4.62 -4.31
N LEU A 31 7.35 -5.45 -5.12
CA LEU A 31 6.47 -6.50 -4.63
C LEU A 31 7.30 -7.67 -4.07
N GLU A 32 6.94 -8.14 -2.89
CA GLU A 32 7.54 -9.30 -2.21
C GLU A 32 6.59 -10.49 -2.27
N ASN A 33 7.16 -11.70 -2.33
CA ASN A 33 6.37 -12.93 -2.30
C ASN A 33 5.94 -13.25 -0.87
N LEU A 34 4.65 -13.55 -0.70
CA LEU A 34 4.05 -13.99 0.54
C LEU A 34 3.22 -15.25 0.25
N SER A 35 3.26 -16.23 1.13
CA SER A 35 2.39 -17.40 1.05
C SER A 35 1.53 -17.54 2.30
N ILE A 36 0.35 -18.10 2.14
CA ILE A 36 -0.53 -18.51 3.24
C ILE A 36 -0.72 -20.01 3.16
N ALA A 37 -0.24 -20.74 4.18
CA ALA A 37 -0.48 -22.15 4.35
C ALA A 37 -1.74 -22.35 5.18
N THR A 38 -2.77 -22.96 4.60
CA THR A 38 -4.03 -23.25 5.30
C THR A 38 -3.93 -24.55 6.10
N GLN A 39 -4.69 -24.67 7.17
CA GLN A 39 -4.81 -25.92 7.94
C GLN A 39 -5.33 -27.08 7.08
N GLY A 40 -6.02 -26.79 5.99
CA GLY A 40 -6.46 -27.78 5.00
C GLY A 40 -5.35 -28.25 4.04
N GLY A 41 -4.09 -27.83 4.24
CA GLY A 41 -2.93 -28.23 3.43
C GLY A 41 -2.79 -27.49 2.11
N GLN A 42 -3.60 -26.49 1.83
CA GLN A 42 -3.46 -25.66 0.65
C GLN A 42 -2.44 -24.54 0.89
N ARG A 43 -1.76 -24.12 -0.18
CA ARG A 43 -0.86 -22.95 -0.18
C ARG A 43 -1.34 -21.93 -1.18
N GLN A 44 -1.58 -20.71 -0.70
CA GLN A 44 -1.95 -19.56 -1.52
C GLN A 44 -0.78 -18.60 -1.59
N THR A 45 -0.47 -18.06 -2.78
CA THR A 45 0.67 -17.16 -2.97
C THR A 45 0.17 -15.79 -3.45
N PHE A 46 0.74 -14.74 -2.87
CA PHE A 46 0.46 -13.35 -3.19
C PHE A 46 1.76 -12.59 -3.41
N ARG A 47 1.69 -11.50 -4.15
CA ARG A 47 2.74 -10.49 -4.27
C ARG A 47 2.31 -9.26 -3.51
N VAL A 48 3.04 -8.87 -2.48
CA VAL A 48 2.63 -7.80 -1.57
C VAL A 48 3.60 -6.63 -1.59
N GLU A 49 3.06 -5.42 -1.53
CA GLU A 49 3.81 -4.25 -1.09
C GLU A 49 3.97 -4.34 0.42
N VAL A 50 5.11 -3.91 0.96
CA VAL A 50 5.34 -3.97 2.41
C VAL A 50 5.51 -2.57 2.98
N ALA A 51 4.51 -2.11 3.73
CA ALA A 51 4.52 -0.82 4.42
C ALA A 51 5.36 -0.92 5.71
N ARG A 52 6.63 -0.47 5.67
CA ARG A 52 7.59 -0.60 6.77
C ARG A 52 7.77 0.65 7.62
N ASN A 53 7.40 1.80 7.10
CA ASN A 53 7.53 3.08 7.81
C ASN A 53 6.16 3.73 8.04
N ASP A 54 6.13 4.73 8.92
CA ASP A 54 4.89 5.40 9.31
C ASP A 54 4.15 6.05 8.15
N ALA A 55 4.87 6.63 7.18
CA ALA A 55 4.27 7.28 6.02
C ALA A 55 3.58 6.25 5.10
N ASP A 56 4.25 5.13 4.82
CA ASP A 56 3.68 4.05 4.00
C ASP A 56 2.48 3.41 4.71
N ARG A 57 2.57 3.17 6.04
CA ARG A 57 1.44 2.64 6.81
C ARG A 57 0.26 3.61 6.84
N ALA A 58 0.52 4.91 6.99
CA ALA A 58 -0.53 5.93 6.97
C ALA A 58 -1.21 6.05 5.61
N GLN A 59 -0.46 5.91 4.52
CA GLN A 59 -0.97 5.91 3.15
C GLN A 59 -1.75 4.64 2.82
N GLY A 60 -1.19 3.47 3.11
CA GLY A 60 -1.79 2.19 2.78
C GLY A 60 -2.31 2.11 1.35
N LEU A 61 -3.50 1.54 1.18
CA LEU A 61 -4.20 1.40 -0.12
C LEU A 61 -5.12 2.59 -0.45
N MET A 62 -4.98 3.72 0.24
CA MET A 62 -5.78 4.93 -0.01
C MET A 62 -5.73 5.35 -1.47
N PHE A 63 -6.86 5.82 -1.98
CA PHE A 63 -7.07 6.37 -3.33
C PHE A 63 -6.88 5.38 -4.49
N ARG A 64 -6.56 4.11 -4.22
CA ARG A 64 -6.46 3.08 -5.26
C ARG A 64 -7.85 2.67 -5.73
N ARG A 65 -8.00 2.52 -7.05
CA ARG A 65 -9.26 2.14 -7.68
C ARG A 65 -9.31 0.66 -8.07
N SER A 66 -8.16 -0.01 -8.10
CA SER A 66 -8.04 -1.43 -8.40
C SER A 66 -6.78 -2.02 -7.75
N MET A 67 -6.81 -3.31 -7.48
CA MET A 67 -5.66 -4.12 -7.07
C MET A 67 -5.80 -5.50 -7.70
N PRO A 68 -4.76 -6.04 -8.36
CA PRO A 68 -4.79 -7.40 -8.91
C PRO A 68 -5.17 -8.45 -7.86
N ALA A 69 -5.84 -9.51 -8.26
CA ALA A 69 -6.36 -10.52 -7.35
C ALA A 69 -5.25 -11.29 -6.59
N ASP A 70 -4.04 -11.35 -7.16
CA ASP A 70 -2.85 -11.98 -6.61
C ASP A 70 -1.97 -11.01 -5.81
N GLN A 71 -2.45 -9.79 -5.54
CA GLN A 71 -1.69 -8.76 -4.82
C GLN A 71 -2.38 -8.33 -3.53
N GLY A 72 -1.57 -7.72 -2.66
CA GLY A 72 -2.01 -7.15 -1.40
C GLY A 72 -0.99 -6.18 -0.82
N MET A 73 -1.26 -5.71 0.40
CA MET A 73 -0.33 -4.90 1.18
C MET A 73 -0.14 -5.49 2.56
N LEU A 74 1.13 -5.69 2.94
CA LEU A 74 1.56 -6.17 4.26
C LEU A 74 2.06 -5.00 5.09
N PHE A 75 1.39 -4.70 6.19
CA PHE A 75 1.77 -3.66 7.14
C PHE A 75 2.69 -4.26 8.20
N ASP A 76 3.95 -3.84 8.24
CA ASP A 76 4.92 -4.20 9.28
C ASP A 76 4.92 -3.11 10.37
N PHE A 77 4.41 -3.43 11.57
CA PHE A 77 4.42 -2.50 12.71
C PHE A 77 5.75 -2.51 13.47
N GLY A 78 6.67 -3.43 13.15
CA GLY A 78 8.00 -3.53 13.75
C GLY A 78 8.01 -4.05 15.19
N ARG A 79 6.85 -4.12 15.85
CA ARG A 79 6.64 -4.61 17.22
C ARG A 79 5.27 -5.23 17.37
N VAL A 80 5.12 -6.07 18.38
CA VAL A 80 3.83 -6.69 18.74
C VAL A 80 3.04 -5.71 19.61
N GLU A 81 1.89 -5.27 19.12
CA GLU A 81 1.01 -4.34 19.83
C GLU A 81 -0.45 -4.49 19.37
N PRO A 82 -1.43 -4.02 20.17
CA PRO A 82 -2.80 -3.88 19.69
C PRO A 82 -2.83 -2.87 18.52
N VAL A 83 -3.42 -3.28 17.40
CA VAL A 83 -3.50 -2.48 16.18
C VAL A 83 -4.95 -2.14 15.88
N SER A 84 -5.20 -0.94 15.40
CA SER A 84 -6.50 -0.52 14.86
C SER A 84 -6.32 0.00 13.43
N MET A 85 -7.05 -0.59 12.51
CA MET A 85 -7.12 -0.19 11.10
C MET A 85 -8.37 0.64 10.83
N TRP A 86 -8.48 1.20 9.66
CA TRP A 86 -9.65 1.94 9.14
C TRP A 86 -9.70 1.84 7.63
N MET A 87 -10.80 2.31 7.04
CA MET A 87 -10.99 2.37 5.59
C MET A 87 -11.04 3.81 5.06
N GLN A 88 -10.51 4.78 5.83
CA GLN A 88 -10.49 6.18 5.40
C GLN A 88 -9.79 6.32 4.04
N ASN A 89 -10.42 7.06 3.11
CA ASN A 89 -9.92 7.28 1.75
C ASN A 89 -9.63 6.00 0.93
N THR A 90 -10.08 4.83 1.39
CA THR A 90 -9.88 3.54 0.73
C THR A 90 -11.14 3.13 -0.02
N TYR A 91 -11.06 3.13 -1.35
CA TYR A 91 -12.21 2.83 -2.23
C TYR A 91 -12.43 1.33 -2.42
N LEU A 92 -11.38 0.52 -2.24
CA LEU A 92 -11.44 -0.93 -2.40
C LEU A 92 -12.04 -1.54 -1.14
N PRO A 93 -13.08 -2.39 -1.24
CA PRO A 93 -13.43 -3.26 -0.13
C PRO A 93 -12.31 -4.29 0.08
N LEU A 94 -11.93 -4.54 1.33
CA LEU A 94 -10.77 -5.36 1.68
C LEU A 94 -11.13 -6.46 2.67
N ASP A 95 -10.32 -7.53 2.67
CA ASP A 95 -10.17 -8.46 3.78
C ASP A 95 -8.89 -8.08 4.54
N MET A 96 -8.98 -7.80 5.84
CA MET A 96 -7.84 -7.46 6.70
C MET A 96 -7.51 -8.67 7.59
N LEU A 97 -6.33 -9.25 7.39
CA LEU A 97 -5.82 -10.39 8.15
C LEU A 97 -4.85 -9.88 9.21
N PHE A 98 -5.22 -9.97 10.47
CA PHE A 98 -4.38 -9.60 11.61
C PHE A 98 -3.47 -10.76 11.98
N ILE A 99 -2.12 -10.55 12.03
CA ILE A 99 -1.14 -11.62 12.04
C ILE A 99 -0.21 -11.48 13.25
N ARG A 100 -0.07 -12.55 14.04
CA ARG A 100 0.84 -12.64 15.17
C ARG A 100 2.31 -12.67 14.73
N ALA A 101 3.23 -12.52 15.66
CA ALA A 101 4.66 -12.54 15.40
C ALA A 101 5.18 -13.87 14.81
N ASP A 102 4.50 -14.98 15.08
CA ASP A 102 4.82 -16.30 14.54
C ASP A 102 4.26 -16.54 13.14
N GLY A 103 3.54 -15.55 12.55
CA GLY A 103 2.88 -15.66 11.27
C GLY A 103 1.46 -16.24 11.32
N THR A 104 0.95 -16.63 12.48
CA THR A 104 -0.42 -17.16 12.61
C THR A 104 -1.45 -16.05 12.45
N ILE A 105 -2.48 -16.28 11.64
CA ILE A 105 -3.61 -15.36 11.49
C ILE A 105 -4.44 -15.42 12.78
N ALA A 106 -4.49 -14.31 13.51
CA ALA A 106 -5.27 -14.18 14.74
C ALA A 106 -6.76 -13.93 14.45
N ARG A 107 -7.03 -13.05 13.49
CA ARG A 107 -8.37 -12.59 13.16
C ARG A 107 -8.43 -12.14 11.71
N ILE A 108 -9.61 -12.23 11.10
CA ILE A 108 -9.93 -11.66 9.78
C ILE A 108 -11.13 -10.72 9.93
N ALA A 109 -10.97 -9.46 9.48
CA ALA A 109 -12.08 -8.56 9.24
C ALA A 109 -12.37 -8.62 7.73
N ALA A 110 -13.38 -9.40 7.36
CA ALA A 110 -13.72 -9.63 5.97
C ALA A 110 -14.68 -8.56 5.42
N ASN A 111 -14.58 -8.28 4.11
CA ASN A 111 -15.48 -7.39 3.39
C ASN A 111 -15.66 -6.03 4.07
N THR A 112 -14.53 -5.38 4.42
CA THR A 112 -14.57 -4.08 5.10
C THR A 112 -15.23 -3.01 4.24
N GLU A 113 -15.99 -2.13 4.89
CA GLU A 113 -16.78 -1.08 4.24
C GLU A 113 -15.87 0.04 3.71
N PRO A 114 -15.83 0.29 2.39
CA PRO A 114 -15.05 1.38 1.81
C PRO A 114 -15.39 2.74 2.43
N LEU A 115 -14.38 3.61 2.56
CA LEU A 115 -14.50 4.98 3.08
C LEU A 115 -14.95 5.10 4.54
N SER A 116 -15.16 4.00 5.23
CA SER A 116 -15.54 4.01 6.64
C SER A 116 -14.38 4.51 7.52
N THR A 117 -14.68 5.42 8.44
CA THR A 117 -13.73 5.92 9.44
C THR A 117 -13.82 5.16 10.77
N ARG A 118 -14.70 4.16 10.86
CA ARG A 118 -14.78 3.28 12.03
C ARG A 118 -13.50 2.48 12.18
N THR A 119 -13.02 2.38 13.42
CA THR A 119 -11.85 1.57 13.73
C THR A 119 -12.17 0.09 13.66
N ILE A 120 -11.22 -0.68 13.12
CA ILE A 120 -11.24 -2.13 12.99
C ILE A 120 -10.10 -2.67 13.86
N PRO A 121 -10.34 -3.02 15.14
CA PRO A 121 -9.27 -3.44 16.04
C PRO A 121 -8.80 -4.86 15.73
N SER A 122 -7.54 -5.14 16.01
CA SER A 122 -6.96 -6.49 15.94
C SER A 122 -7.59 -7.45 16.94
N GLY A 123 -8.09 -6.94 18.08
CA GLY A 123 -8.65 -7.72 19.17
C GLY A 123 -7.61 -8.29 20.13
N GLU A 124 -6.37 -8.40 19.71
CA GLU A 124 -5.20 -8.83 20.48
C GLU A 124 -3.94 -8.21 19.91
N PRO A 125 -2.77 -8.24 20.63
CA PRO A 125 -1.50 -7.79 20.07
C PRO A 125 -1.09 -8.61 18.85
N VAL A 126 -0.69 -7.91 17.76
CA VAL A 126 -0.25 -8.50 16.49
C VAL A 126 1.02 -7.80 16.00
N LEU A 127 1.78 -8.45 15.13
CA LEU A 127 2.97 -7.87 14.50
C LEU A 127 2.62 -7.16 13.18
N SER A 128 1.59 -7.63 12.48
CA SER A 128 1.34 -7.26 11.09
C SER A 128 -0.14 -7.35 10.74
N VAL A 129 -0.52 -6.63 9.66
CA VAL A 129 -1.82 -6.79 9.00
C VAL A 129 -1.57 -7.00 7.51
N LEU A 130 -2.26 -7.99 6.91
CA LEU A 130 -2.28 -8.19 5.47
C LEU A 130 -3.64 -7.77 4.93
N GLU A 131 -3.64 -6.85 3.98
CA GLU A 131 -4.82 -6.43 3.24
C GLU A 131 -4.87 -7.10 1.87
N LEU A 132 -5.99 -7.75 1.56
CA LEU A 132 -6.31 -8.39 0.29
C LEU A 132 -7.64 -7.85 -0.23
N ASN A 133 -7.94 -8.06 -1.52
CA ASN A 133 -9.28 -7.75 -2.04
C ASN A 133 -10.36 -8.50 -1.25
N ALA A 134 -11.48 -7.84 -0.98
CA ALA A 134 -12.61 -8.41 -0.24
C ALA A 134 -13.09 -9.73 -0.85
N GLY A 135 -13.45 -10.68 0.01
CA GLY A 135 -13.89 -12.02 -0.36
C GLY A 135 -12.78 -13.01 -0.69
N THR A 136 -11.50 -12.55 -0.75
CA THR A 136 -10.36 -13.42 -1.03
C THR A 136 -10.20 -14.50 0.04
N ALA A 137 -10.33 -14.15 1.32
CA ALA A 137 -10.21 -15.10 2.41
C ALA A 137 -11.25 -16.21 2.31
N ALA A 138 -12.52 -15.86 2.08
CA ALA A 138 -13.60 -16.82 1.94
C ALA A 138 -13.42 -17.72 0.70
N LYS A 139 -13.08 -17.13 -0.45
CA LYS A 139 -12.87 -17.85 -1.72
C LYS A 139 -11.75 -18.88 -1.63
N LEU A 140 -10.67 -18.55 -0.92
CA LEU A 140 -9.48 -19.41 -0.80
C LEU A 140 -9.46 -20.26 0.46
N GLY A 141 -10.53 -20.21 1.29
CA GLY A 141 -10.65 -20.97 2.52
C GLY A 141 -9.66 -20.55 3.61
N ILE A 142 -9.15 -19.30 3.56
CA ILE A 142 -8.23 -18.75 4.55
C ILE A 142 -9.01 -18.41 5.84
N LYS A 143 -8.48 -18.85 6.99
CA LYS A 143 -9.16 -18.74 8.30
C LYS A 143 -8.17 -18.32 9.39
N PRO A 144 -8.66 -17.80 10.53
CA PRO A 144 -7.86 -17.70 11.74
C PRO A 144 -7.22 -19.06 12.08
N GLY A 145 -5.95 -19.05 12.48
CA GLY A 145 -5.15 -20.23 12.70
C GLY A 145 -4.29 -20.68 11.50
N ASP A 146 -4.58 -20.21 10.29
CA ASP A 146 -3.71 -20.42 9.13
C ASP A 146 -2.41 -19.61 9.27
N ARG A 147 -1.37 -20.01 8.54
CA ARG A 147 -0.03 -19.46 8.71
C ARG A 147 0.41 -18.66 7.49
N VAL A 148 0.76 -17.40 7.71
CA VAL A 148 1.41 -16.53 6.74
C VAL A 148 2.92 -16.80 6.78
N GLU A 149 3.51 -17.01 5.62
CA GLU A 149 4.93 -17.22 5.42
C GLU A 149 5.52 -16.04 4.63
N HIS A 150 6.36 -15.28 5.31
CA HIS A 150 7.08 -14.13 4.76
C HIS A 150 8.37 -13.93 5.59
N PRO A 151 9.44 -13.33 5.05
CA PRO A 151 10.66 -13.03 5.81
C PRO A 151 10.41 -12.24 7.10
N LEU A 152 9.37 -11.42 7.16
CA LEU A 152 8.95 -10.67 8.34
C LEU A 152 8.74 -11.57 9.58
N PHE A 153 8.21 -12.77 9.41
CA PHE A 153 7.86 -13.70 10.48
C PHE A 153 8.97 -14.72 10.82
N LYS A 154 10.15 -14.56 10.23
CA LYS A 154 11.33 -15.41 10.48
C LYS A 154 12.35 -14.79 11.44
N ARG A 155 11.99 -13.67 12.06
CA ARG A 155 12.84 -12.92 12.99
C ARG A 155 12.82 -13.53 14.38
#